data_542fb5e8bfe23745936169d36ea7b757
#
_entry.id   542fb5e8bfe23745936169d36ea7b757
#
_cell.length_a   1.000
_cell.length_b   1.000
_cell.length_c   1.000
_cell.angle_alpha   90.00
_cell.angle_beta   90.00
_cell.angle_gamma   90.00
#
_symmetry.space_group_name_H-M   'P 1'
#
loop_
_entity.id
_entity.type
_entity.pdbx_description
1 polymer ?
#
loop_
_entity_poly.entity_id
_entity_poly.type
_entity_poly.pdbx_seq_one_letter_code
_entity_poly.pdbx_strand_id
1 'polypeptide(L)'
;MNTLTLGNVSYTKDELCSILHEPVNGNCLVSLARQLIAAKSNIANGAPDECIAQTIIEVDQLIGDLVVPPVGSGTLPCNISNYIEALTAFNEGTSGCAPHCGDGDPAPFIRDNPCVR
;
A
#
# COMPACT_ATOMS: atom_id res chain seq x y z
N MET A 1 -6.56 -2.67 13.33
CA MET A 1 -6.67 -1.54 12.39
C MET A 1 -8.09 -1.47 11.85
N ASN A 2 -8.76 -0.36 12.08
CA ASN A 2 -10.14 -0.18 11.64
C ASN A 2 -10.26 0.66 10.39
N THR A 3 -9.34 1.61 10.21
CA THR A 3 -9.30 2.47 9.04
C THR A 3 -7.86 2.71 8.63
N LEU A 4 -7.67 3.11 7.38
CA LEU A 4 -6.38 3.48 6.86
C LEU A 4 -6.56 4.61 5.87
N THR A 5 -5.68 5.59 5.91
CA THR A 5 -5.75 6.73 5.00
C THR A 5 -4.80 6.52 3.84
N LEU A 6 -5.31 6.68 2.62
CA LEU A 6 -4.52 6.65 1.39
C LEU A 6 -4.71 8.01 0.73
N GLY A 7 -3.64 8.75 0.60
CA GLY A 7 -3.74 10.15 0.19
C GLY A 7 -4.48 10.94 1.26
N ASN A 8 -5.55 11.60 0.88
CA ASN A 8 -6.39 12.38 1.81
C ASN A 8 -7.69 11.67 2.17
N VAL A 9 -7.87 10.43 1.76
CA VAL A 9 -9.13 9.70 1.91
C VAL A 9 -8.94 8.54 2.88
N SER A 10 -9.82 8.45 3.87
CA SER A 10 -9.79 7.33 4.82
C SER A 10 -10.75 6.24 4.38
N TYR A 11 -10.32 5.00 4.54
CA TYR A 11 -11.09 3.83 4.12
C TYR A 11 -11.33 2.92 5.30
N THR A 12 -12.52 2.33 5.35
CA THR A 12 -12.84 1.32 6.36
C THR A 12 -12.16 0.00 6.02
N LYS A 13 -12.18 -0.92 6.97
CA LYS A 13 -11.61 -2.25 6.79
C LYS A 13 -12.23 -2.97 5.59
N ASP A 14 -13.56 -2.91 5.47
CA ASP A 14 -14.27 -3.54 4.35
C ASP A 14 -13.90 -2.89 3.02
N GLU A 15 -13.77 -1.57 3.00
CA GLU A 15 -13.37 -0.85 1.80
C GLU A 15 -11.95 -1.23 1.39
N LEU A 16 -11.04 -1.32 2.34
CA LEU A 16 -9.67 -1.75 2.05
C LEU A 16 -9.63 -3.16 1.48
N CYS A 17 -10.44 -4.06 2.04
CA CYS A 17 -10.54 -5.41 1.51
C CYS A 17 -11.04 -5.40 0.06
N SER A 18 -12.03 -4.58 -0.24
CA SER A 18 -12.55 -4.46 -1.61
C SER A 18 -11.47 -3.97 -2.57
N ILE A 19 -10.65 -3.01 -2.15
CA ILE A 19 -9.55 -2.51 -2.97
C ILE A 19 -8.54 -3.62 -3.24
N LEU A 20 -8.22 -4.43 -2.24
CA LEU A 20 -7.28 -5.53 -2.40
C LEU A 20 -7.76 -6.60 -3.39
N HIS A 21 -9.06 -6.68 -3.62
CA HIS A 21 -9.64 -7.64 -4.57
C HIS A 21 -9.99 -7.01 -5.91
N GLU A 22 -9.81 -5.70 -6.06
CA GLU A 22 -10.17 -5.02 -7.29
C GLU A 22 -9.18 -5.35 -8.41
N PRO A 23 -9.65 -5.75 -9.61
CA PRO A 23 -8.73 -5.96 -10.74
C PRO A 23 -8.10 -4.64 -11.16
N VAL A 24 -6.83 -4.68 -11.52
CA VAL A 24 -6.09 -3.48 -11.93
C VAL A 24 -6.61 -2.94 -13.25
N ASN A 25 -6.77 -3.79 -14.26
CA ASN A 25 -7.35 -3.45 -15.57
C ASN A 25 -6.77 -2.16 -16.16
N GLY A 26 -5.46 -1.96 -16.03
CA GLY A 26 -4.80 -0.77 -16.59
C GLY A 26 -4.88 0.47 -15.70
N ASN A 27 -5.55 0.40 -14.57
CA ASN A 27 -5.62 1.51 -13.64
C ASN A 27 -4.54 1.34 -12.56
N CYS A 28 -3.44 2.06 -12.72
CA CYS A 28 -2.33 1.91 -11.81
C CYS A 28 -2.57 2.54 -10.43
N LEU A 29 -3.63 3.31 -10.26
CA LEU A 29 -4.04 3.73 -8.93
C LEU A 29 -4.40 2.51 -8.07
N VAL A 30 -5.07 1.53 -8.64
CA VAL A 30 -5.43 0.31 -7.91
C VAL A 30 -4.17 -0.44 -7.49
N SER A 31 -3.23 -0.61 -8.41
CA SER A 31 -1.97 -1.29 -8.12
C SER A 31 -1.19 -0.55 -7.03
N LEU A 32 -1.09 0.77 -7.16
CA LEU A 32 -0.39 1.60 -6.19
C LEU A 32 -1.05 1.52 -4.80
N ALA A 33 -2.36 1.60 -4.76
CA ALA A 33 -3.10 1.56 -3.50
C ALA A 33 -2.92 0.22 -2.79
N ARG A 34 -2.92 -0.88 -3.53
CA ARG A 34 -2.73 -2.21 -2.93
C ARG A 34 -1.38 -2.31 -2.25
N GLN A 35 -0.32 -1.81 -2.90
CA GLN A 35 1.00 -1.83 -2.30
C GLN A 35 1.11 -0.85 -1.13
N LEU A 36 0.46 0.30 -1.22
CA LEU A 36 0.46 1.27 -0.12
C LEU A 36 -0.27 0.73 1.11
N ILE A 37 -1.39 0.05 0.92
CA ILE A 37 -2.11 -0.60 2.01
C ILE A 37 -1.18 -1.58 2.72
N ALA A 38 -0.48 -2.42 1.95
CA ALA A 38 0.44 -3.40 2.52
C ALA A 38 1.57 -2.71 3.28
N ALA A 39 2.16 -1.67 2.71
CA ALA A 39 3.28 -0.97 3.33
C ALA A 39 2.86 -0.31 4.64
N LYS A 40 1.75 0.40 4.64
CA LYS A 40 1.26 1.06 5.86
C LYS A 40 0.87 0.06 6.93
N SER A 41 0.29 -1.07 6.53
CA SER A 41 -0.07 -2.12 7.48
C SER A 41 1.17 -2.77 8.07
N ASN A 42 2.20 -3.02 7.27
CA ASN A 42 3.44 -3.58 7.76
C ASN A 42 4.12 -2.64 8.77
N ILE A 43 4.11 -1.34 8.48
CA ILE A 43 4.68 -0.35 9.39
C ILE A 43 3.88 -0.31 10.69
N ALA A 44 2.56 -0.34 10.60
CA ALA A 44 1.70 -0.35 11.79
C ALA A 44 1.96 -1.58 12.65
N ASN A 45 2.45 -2.66 12.05
CA ASN A 45 2.78 -3.89 12.76
C ASN A 45 4.26 -3.99 13.12
N GLY A 46 4.99 -2.89 13.04
CA GLY A 46 6.34 -2.82 13.58
C GLY A 46 7.47 -2.83 12.56
N ALA A 47 7.19 -2.88 11.27
CA ALA A 47 8.26 -2.83 10.27
C ALA A 47 8.92 -1.44 10.29
N PRO A 48 10.26 -1.36 10.20
CA PRO A 48 10.93 -0.08 10.13
C PRO A 48 10.56 0.65 8.83
N ASP A 49 10.36 1.96 8.93
CA ASP A 49 9.92 2.74 7.78
C ASP A 49 10.99 3.69 7.24
N GLU A 50 12.20 3.64 7.76
CA GLU A 50 13.23 4.62 7.47
C GLU A 50 13.49 4.81 5.98
N CYS A 51 13.50 3.73 5.23
CA CYS A 51 13.82 3.77 3.82
C CYS A 51 12.61 3.94 2.91
N ILE A 52 11.41 3.90 3.46
CA ILE A 52 10.18 3.98 2.67
C ILE A 52 9.34 5.20 3.03
N ALA A 53 9.67 5.87 4.14
CA ALA A 53 8.84 6.96 4.65
C ALA A 53 8.66 8.07 3.60
N GLN A 54 9.74 8.46 2.93
CA GLN A 54 9.65 9.53 1.92
C GLN A 54 8.82 9.07 0.72
N THR A 55 8.99 7.83 0.30
CA THR A 55 8.18 7.27 -0.79
C THR A 55 6.71 7.28 -0.43
N ILE A 56 6.37 6.90 0.79
CA ILE A 56 4.97 6.91 1.25
C ILE A 56 4.40 8.32 1.23
N ILE A 57 5.15 9.31 1.67
CA ILE A 57 4.73 10.71 1.63
C ILE A 57 4.42 11.12 0.19
N GLU A 58 5.32 10.80 -0.74
CA GLU A 58 5.15 11.16 -2.14
C GLU A 58 3.95 10.44 -2.76
N VAL A 59 3.76 9.19 -2.42
CA VAL A 59 2.62 8.42 -2.91
C VAL A 59 1.31 8.98 -2.38
N ASP A 60 1.24 9.32 -1.10
CA ASP A 60 0.05 9.95 -0.54
C ASP A 60 -0.25 11.29 -1.24
N GLN A 61 0.77 12.07 -1.55
CA GLN A 61 0.58 13.33 -2.27
C GLN A 61 0.09 13.08 -3.69
N LEU A 62 0.60 12.05 -4.34
CA LEU A 62 0.21 11.70 -5.69
C LEU A 62 -1.26 11.24 -5.74
N ILE A 63 -1.68 10.45 -4.78
CA ILE A 63 -3.07 10.00 -4.70
C ILE A 63 -4.00 11.17 -4.37
N GLY A 64 -3.60 12.02 -3.41
CA GLY A 64 -4.37 13.19 -3.04
C GLY A 64 -5.82 12.85 -2.72
N ASP A 65 -6.74 13.47 -3.45
CA ASP A 65 -8.18 13.31 -3.21
C ASP A 65 -8.81 12.22 -4.07
N LEU A 66 -8.02 11.47 -4.83
CA LEU A 66 -8.54 10.37 -5.65
C LEU A 66 -9.10 9.28 -4.75
N VAL A 67 -10.26 8.77 -5.10
CA VAL A 67 -10.89 7.68 -4.36
C VAL A 67 -10.69 6.39 -5.14
N VAL A 68 -10.07 5.41 -4.49
CA VAL A 68 -9.64 4.17 -5.15
C VAL A 68 -10.84 3.27 -5.44
N PRO A 69 -10.94 2.69 -6.66
CA PRO A 69 -11.99 1.72 -6.95
C PRO A 69 -11.87 0.47 -6.07
N PRO A 70 -12.95 -0.20 -5.77
CA PRO A 70 -14.31 0.03 -6.21
C PRO A 70 -15.08 1.05 -5.37
N VAL A 71 -14.44 1.63 -4.36
CA VAL A 71 -15.08 2.63 -3.49
C VAL A 71 -15.41 3.88 -4.30
N GLY A 72 -14.48 4.31 -5.13
CA GLY A 72 -14.67 5.46 -6.01
C GLY A 72 -14.29 5.15 -7.44
N SER A 73 -13.94 6.18 -8.18
CA SER A 73 -13.61 6.05 -9.59
C SER A 73 -12.28 6.72 -9.96
N GLY A 74 -11.39 6.89 -9.00
CA GLY A 74 -10.08 7.48 -9.25
C GLY A 74 -9.25 6.63 -10.18
N THR A 75 -8.37 7.28 -10.96
CA THR A 75 -7.45 6.59 -11.86
C THR A 75 -6.10 7.28 -11.85
N LEU A 76 -5.05 6.50 -12.10
CA LEU A 76 -3.72 7.04 -12.35
C LEU A 76 -3.08 6.30 -13.52
N PRO A 77 -2.31 7.00 -14.35
CA PRO A 77 -1.59 6.35 -15.44
C PRO A 77 -0.46 5.49 -14.89
N CYS A 78 0.06 4.60 -15.73
CA CYS A 78 1.07 3.64 -15.28
C CYS A 78 2.50 4.15 -15.39
N ASN A 79 2.71 5.45 -15.56
CA ASN A 79 4.04 6.05 -15.50
C ASN A 79 4.56 6.20 -14.07
N ILE A 80 3.85 5.61 -13.10
CA ILE A 80 4.20 5.64 -11.68
C ILE A 80 4.76 4.30 -11.20
N SER A 81 5.23 3.46 -12.11
CA SER A 81 5.68 2.12 -11.76
C SER A 81 6.85 2.13 -10.76
N ASN A 82 7.68 3.18 -10.78
CA ASN A 82 8.77 3.30 -9.82
C ASN A 82 8.28 3.32 -8.37
N TYR A 83 7.15 3.96 -8.10
CA TYR A 83 6.57 3.97 -6.76
C TYR A 83 6.03 2.61 -6.39
N ILE A 84 5.34 1.97 -7.34
CA ILE A 84 4.79 0.64 -7.12
C ILE A 84 5.93 -0.35 -6.84
N GLU A 85 7.01 -0.27 -7.60
CA GLU A 85 8.16 -1.15 -7.40
C GLU A 85 8.83 -0.92 -6.05
N ALA A 86 8.99 0.33 -5.65
CA ALA A 86 9.60 0.65 -4.36
C ALA A 86 8.78 0.09 -3.19
N LEU A 87 7.47 0.28 -3.24
CA LEU A 87 6.58 -0.25 -2.22
C LEU A 87 6.57 -1.77 -2.22
N THR A 88 6.56 -2.37 -3.40
CA THR A 88 6.58 -3.82 -3.53
C THR A 88 7.86 -4.40 -2.91
N ALA A 89 9.01 -3.79 -3.21
CA ALA A 89 10.28 -4.23 -2.66
C ALA A 89 10.30 -4.11 -1.14
N PHE A 90 9.76 -3.02 -0.61
CA PHE A 90 9.64 -2.86 0.84
C PHE A 90 8.76 -3.96 1.44
N ASN A 91 7.61 -4.21 0.82
CA ASN A 91 6.66 -5.20 1.31
C ASN A 91 7.23 -6.62 1.27
N GLU A 92 8.10 -6.89 0.29
CA GLU A 92 8.73 -8.21 0.14
C GLU A 92 10.03 -8.32 0.91
N GLY A 93 10.46 -7.26 1.58
CA GLY A 93 11.71 -7.30 2.34
C GLY A 93 12.95 -7.25 1.46
N THR A 94 12.83 -6.79 0.21
CA THR A 94 13.94 -6.78 -0.74
C THR A 94 14.48 -5.38 -1.02
N SER A 95 14.02 -4.37 -0.28
CA SER A 95 14.46 -2.99 -0.51
C SER A 95 15.93 -2.78 -0.16
N GLY A 96 16.50 -3.62 0.68
CA GLY A 96 17.91 -3.56 1.03
C GLY A 96 18.28 -2.51 2.06
N CYS A 97 17.39 -1.62 2.40
CA CYS A 97 17.75 -0.52 3.30
C CYS A 97 17.17 -0.66 4.70
N ALA A 98 16.18 -1.47 4.86
CA ALA A 98 15.64 -1.78 6.18
C ALA A 98 15.37 -3.26 6.25
N PRO A 99 15.86 -3.93 7.29
CA PRO A 99 15.56 -5.34 7.42
C PRO A 99 14.06 -5.49 7.63
N HIS A 100 13.53 -6.47 6.98
CA HIS A 100 12.13 -6.78 7.14
C HIS A 100 11.88 -7.37 8.52
N CYS A 101 10.65 -7.36 8.93
CA CYS A 101 10.21 -7.97 10.16
C CYS A 101 10.68 -9.40 10.25
N GLY A 102 11.47 -9.72 11.23
CA GLY A 102 11.99 -11.06 11.33
C GLY A 102 13.04 -11.28 10.25
N ASP A 103 14.26 -11.17 10.65
CA ASP A 103 15.40 -11.32 9.76
C ASP A 103 15.28 -12.63 9.01
N GLY A 104 15.32 -12.55 7.69
CA GLY A 104 15.16 -13.74 6.87
C GLY A 104 13.74 -14.17 6.62
N ASP A 105 12.78 -13.44 7.11
CA ASP A 105 11.36 -13.73 6.86
C ASP A 105 11.03 -13.43 5.40
N PRO A 106 10.64 -14.43 4.63
CA PRO A 106 10.39 -14.22 3.21
C PRO A 106 9.00 -13.69 2.91
N ALA A 107 8.15 -13.57 3.87
CA ALA A 107 6.74 -13.35 3.58
C ALA A 107 6.23 -12.06 4.14
N PRO A 108 6.31 -11.01 3.38
CA PRO A 108 5.83 -9.71 3.80
C PRO A 108 4.32 -9.62 3.62
N PHE A 109 3.60 -10.28 4.47
CA PHE A 109 2.16 -10.19 4.41
C PHE A 109 1.65 -9.09 5.30
N ILE A 110 0.48 -8.61 4.96
CA ILE A 110 -0.27 -7.71 5.81
C ILE A 110 -0.70 -8.53 7.02
N ARG A 111 -0.06 -8.30 8.16
CA ARG A 111 -0.39 -9.04 9.37
C ARG A 111 -1.82 -8.75 9.82
N ASP A 112 -2.21 -7.50 9.70
CA ASP A 112 -3.54 -7.05 10.06
C ASP A 112 -4.34 -6.94 8.76
N ASN A 113 -4.52 -8.07 8.11
CA ASN A 113 -5.16 -8.13 6.81
C ASN A 113 -6.61 -7.65 6.90
N PRO A 114 -6.99 -6.61 6.15
CA PRO A 114 -8.35 -6.09 6.22
C PRO A 114 -9.40 -7.07 5.71
N CYS A 115 -8.99 -8.11 4.99
CA CYS A 115 -9.93 -9.11 4.49
C CYS A 115 -10.21 -10.22 5.49
N VAL A 116 -9.50 -10.25 6.59
CA VAL A 116 -9.71 -11.25 7.64
C VAL A 116 -10.67 -10.69 8.66
N ARG A 117 -11.66 -11.44 8.98
CA ARG A 117 -12.71 -11.02 9.89
C ARG A 117 -12.66 -11.76 11.21
#